data_827ab3f4491a3879ccbdc6d34f1049b5
#
_entry.id   827ab3f4491a3879ccbdc6d34f1049b5
#
_cell.length_a   1.000
_cell.length_b   1.000
_cell.length_c   1.000
_cell.angle_alpha   90.00
_cell.angle_beta   90.00
_cell.angle_gamma   90.00
#
_symmetry.space_group_name_H-M   'P 1'
#
loop_
_entity.id
_entity.type
_entity.pdbx_description
1 polymer ?
#
loop_
_entity_poly.entity_id
_entity_poly.type
_entity_poly.pdbx_seq_one_letter_code
_entity_poly.pdbx_strand_id
1 'polypeptide(L)'
;MFEEFYEMYEPEEQEVVALINRCIGGGYNWKGKFWEMTIVTLGIVFCDTGKVSTKEERLEWPVTDEERNSDKGWGRFQSEQICRLKIRRMKEEWAKGLVAWPWCISEVVKANEDCPELQAVLDEYHKPVVIQDEVLGEITLDKNYSAFEGEIKWCGKNVSLSLEVNAESKPSWTRARSTAKKLLADCDTWDKAMRELAAKNLTELANNWLSQDEENPRDPETDPITEEELARRISMTSLSVTSGGSFTAWFDCDEMFTDHAVTVYGSLKKGLKAANIEG
;
A
#
# COMPACT_ATOMS: atom_id res chain seq x y z
N MET A 1 26.11 10.09 20.31
CA MET A 1 24.83 10.76 19.96
C MET A 1 23.70 9.75 19.86
N PHE A 2 23.90 8.55 19.31
CA PHE A 2 22.86 7.53 19.16
C PHE A 2 23.11 6.28 20.02
N GLU A 3 23.69 6.42 21.21
CA GLU A 3 24.05 5.31 22.09
C GLU A 3 22.83 4.43 22.43
N GLU A 4 21.69 5.06 22.81
CA GLU A 4 20.44 4.35 23.11
C GLU A 4 19.92 3.50 21.94
N PHE A 5 20.14 3.94 20.69
CA PHE A 5 19.80 3.16 19.51
C PHE A 5 20.68 1.92 19.40
N TYR A 6 22.01 2.10 19.46
CA TYR A 6 22.94 1.00 19.29
C TYR A 6 22.94 0.01 20.47
N GLU A 7 22.53 0.42 21.66
CA GLU A 7 22.33 -0.48 22.80
C GLU A 7 21.26 -1.57 22.55
N MET A 8 20.33 -1.36 21.63
CA MET A 8 19.33 -2.36 21.25
C MET A 8 19.90 -3.51 20.40
N TYR A 9 21.12 -3.37 19.91
CA TYR A 9 21.73 -4.32 18.97
C TYR A 9 22.96 -5.00 19.60
N GLU A 10 23.26 -6.21 19.11
CA GLU A 10 24.45 -6.93 19.51
C GLU A 10 25.71 -6.17 19.05
N PRO A 11 26.85 -6.29 19.77
CA PRO A 11 28.07 -5.61 19.40
C PRO A 11 28.75 -6.23 18.17
N GLU A 12 28.45 -7.48 17.85
CA GLU A 12 29.04 -8.23 16.74
C GLU A 12 28.50 -7.72 15.41
N GLU A 13 29.43 -7.33 14.52
CA GLU A 13 29.12 -6.89 13.17
C GLU A 13 29.17 -8.06 12.20
N GLN A 14 28.25 -8.07 11.26
CA GLN A 14 28.26 -8.95 10.10
C GLN A 14 28.37 -8.11 8.84
N GLU A 15 29.29 -8.48 7.95
CA GLU A 15 29.41 -7.86 6.65
C GLU A 15 28.48 -8.55 5.65
N VAL A 16 27.69 -7.76 4.96
CA VAL A 16 26.69 -8.24 3.99
C VAL A 16 26.73 -7.39 2.72
N VAL A 17 26.28 -7.99 1.62
CA VAL A 17 25.87 -7.25 0.44
C VAL A 17 24.34 -7.31 0.41
N ALA A 18 23.68 -6.16 0.35
CA ALA A 18 22.23 -6.03 0.42
C ALA A 18 21.69 -5.37 -0.85
N LEU A 19 20.65 -5.96 -1.43
CA LEU A 19 19.82 -5.37 -2.48
C LEU A 19 18.65 -4.64 -1.84
N ILE A 20 18.64 -3.33 -1.95
CA ILE A 20 17.63 -2.47 -1.34
C ILE A 20 16.35 -2.53 -2.16
N ASN A 21 15.21 -2.79 -1.52
CA ASN A 21 13.90 -2.65 -2.14
C ASN A 21 13.45 -1.19 -2.09
N ARG A 22 13.21 -0.69 -0.87
CA ARG A 22 12.71 0.68 -0.65
C ARG A 22 12.94 1.14 0.79
N CYS A 23 12.90 2.45 0.97
CA CYS A 23 12.76 3.05 2.29
C CYS A 23 11.27 3.02 2.67
N ILE A 24 10.93 2.43 3.81
CA ILE A 24 9.54 2.24 4.25
C ILE A 24 9.10 3.23 5.32
N GLY A 25 9.99 4.00 5.87
CA GLY A 25 9.61 5.00 6.85
C GLY A 25 10.72 5.40 7.80
N GLY A 26 10.33 6.26 8.73
CA GLY A 26 11.12 6.66 9.88
C GLY A 26 10.20 6.91 11.07
N GLY A 27 10.51 6.29 12.20
CA GLY A 27 9.87 6.53 13.49
C GLY A 27 10.66 7.55 14.30
N TYR A 28 9.98 8.44 15.05
CA TYR A 28 10.66 9.34 15.97
C TYR A 28 10.77 8.73 17.36
N ASN A 29 11.99 8.55 17.83
CA ASN A 29 12.26 8.09 19.18
C ASN A 29 12.28 9.28 20.14
N TRP A 30 11.19 9.46 20.90
CA TRP A 30 11.03 10.59 21.82
C TRP A 30 12.02 10.59 22.98
N LYS A 31 12.48 9.42 23.41
CA LYS A 31 13.43 9.28 24.51
C LYS A 31 14.83 9.67 24.06
N GLY A 32 15.30 9.10 22.95
CA GLY A 32 16.63 9.38 22.41
C GLY A 32 16.69 10.64 21.52
N LYS A 33 15.54 11.24 21.18
CA LYS A 33 15.41 12.44 20.33
C LYS A 33 16.09 12.29 18.96
N PHE A 34 15.84 11.16 18.29
CA PHE A 34 16.33 10.88 16.94
C PHE A 34 15.26 10.16 16.12
N TRP A 35 15.46 10.12 14.81
CA TRP A 35 14.64 9.35 13.90
C TRP A 35 15.29 7.99 13.65
N GLU A 36 14.50 6.94 13.66
CA GLU A 36 14.87 5.58 13.27
C GLU A 36 14.40 5.36 11.84
N MET A 37 15.32 5.48 10.88
CA MET A 37 15.02 5.26 9.47
C MET A 37 15.06 3.76 9.17
N THR A 38 14.19 3.30 8.28
CA THR A 38 14.06 1.87 7.95
C THR A 38 14.01 1.67 6.44
N ILE A 39 14.84 0.76 5.94
CA ILE A 39 14.72 0.18 4.60
C ILE A 39 14.38 -1.29 4.70
N VAL A 40 13.80 -1.81 3.61
CA VAL A 40 13.63 -3.26 3.40
C VAL A 40 14.45 -3.71 2.21
N THR A 41 14.86 -4.99 2.24
CA THR A 41 15.69 -5.58 1.21
C THR A 41 14.93 -6.59 0.35
N LEU A 42 15.32 -6.74 -0.92
CA LEU A 42 14.89 -7.86 -1.77
C LEU A 42 15.75 -9.10 -1.55
N GLY A 43 16.98 -8.91 -1.08
CA GLY A 43 17.87 -9.99 -0.76
C GLY A 43 19.14 -9.50 -0.07
N ILE A 44 19.80 -10.43 0.64
CA ILE A 44 21.07 -10.21 1.33
C ILE A 44 21.99 -11.40 1.06
N VAL A 45 23.25 -11.12 0.81
CA VAL A 45 24.35 -12.10 0.81
C VAL A 45 25.19 -11.86 2.05
N PHE A 46 25.32 -12.88 2.92
CA PHE A 46 26.20 -12.85 4.09
C PHE A 46 27.64 -13.15 3.63
N CYS A 47 28.55 -12.18 3.76
CA CYS A 47 29.90 -12.29 3.21
C CYS A 47 30.75 -13.40 3.84
N ASP A 48 30.52 -13.77 5.09
CA ASP A 48 31.23 -14.82 5.83
C ASP A 48 30.92 -16.24 5.32
N THR A 49 29.65 -16.46 4.91
CA THR A 49 29.15 -17.79 4.51
C THR A 49 28.84 -17.90 3.03
N GLY A 50 28.73 -16.78 2.31
CA GLY A 50 28.21 -16.71 0.95
C GLY A 50 26.72 -17.06 0.85
N LYS A 51 26.02 -17.18 1.99
CA LYS A 51 24.58 -17.52 1.99
C LYS A 51 23.74 -16.38 1.45
N VAL A 52 22.92 -16.68 0.46
CA VAL A 52 21.89 -15.76 -0.07
C VAL A 52 20.60 -15.95 0.68
N SER A 53 19.99 -14.87 1.14
CA SER A 53 18.62 -14.82 1.68
C SER A 53 17.78 -13.89 0.82
N THR A 54 16.66 -14.38 0.32
CA THR A 54 15.65 -13.58 -0.41
C THR A 54 14.45 -13.22 0.48
N LYS A 55 14.56 -13.51 1.78
CA LYS A 55 13.58 -13.05 2.76
C LYS A 55 13.72 -11.55 2.92
N GLU A 56 12.59 -10.84 2.97
CA GLU A 56 12.58 -9.42 3.30
C GLU A 56 13.19 -9.21 4.70
N GLU A 57 14.28 -8.46 4.76
CA GLU A 57 14.93 -8.06 6.01
C GLU A 57 14.78 -6.54 6.19
N ARG A 58 14.64 -6.11 7.44
CA ARG A 58 14.57 -4.70 7.83
C ARG A 58 15.93 -4.24 8.31
N LEU A 59 16.42 -3.14 7.72
CA LEU A 59 17.68 -2.52 8.12
C LEU A 59 17.38 -1.11 8.60
N GLU A 60 17.83 -0.80 9.82
CA GLU A 60 17.54 0.46 10.50
C GLU A 60 18.80 1.26 10.79
N TRP A 61 18.67 2.58 10.84
CA TRP A 61 19.74 3.48 11.27
C TRP A 61 19.18 4.76 11.87
N PRO A 62 19.88 5.37 12.85
CA PRO A 62 19.44 6.60 13.46
C PRO A 62 19.93 7.82 12.70
N VAL A 63 19.13 8.87 12.67
CA VAL A 63 19.49 10.20 12.16
C VAL A 63 18.91 11.31 13.06
N THR A 64 19.52 12.50 13.03
CA THR A 64 18.94 13.68 13.68
C THR A 64 17.75 14.21 12.88
N ASP A 65 17.00 15.15 13.45
CA ASP A 65 15.89 15.81 12.75
C ASP A 65 16.37 16.58 11.51
N GLU A 66 17.55 17.20 11.58
CA GLU A 66 18.17 17.93 10.46
C GLU A 66 18.63 16.97 9.34
N GLU A 67 19.12 15.78 9.71
CA GLU A 67 19.63 14.79 8.76
C GLU A 67 18.52 14.00 8.08
N ARG A 68 17.31 13.95 8.65
CA ARG A 68 16.19 13.14 8.15
C ARG A 68 15.89 13.34 6.67
N ASN A 69 15.85 14.60 6.22
CA ASN A 69 15.51 14.96 4.84
C ASN A 69 16.75 15.12 3.92
N SER A 70 17.90 14.58 4.32
CA SER A 70 19.15 14.65 3.57
C SER A 70 19.56 13.28 3.00
N ASP A 71 20.75 13.22 2.42
CA ASP A 71 21.44 12.01 1.98
C ASP A 71 21.85 11.05 3.11
N LYS A 72 21.70 11.45 4.35
CA LYS A 72 21.87 10.60 5.52
C LYS A 72 20.56 9.94 6.00
N GLY A 73 19.42 10.56 5.71
CA GLY A 73 18.09 10.09 6.02
C GLY A 73 17.41 9.44 4.82
N TRP A 74 16.38 10.07 4.29
CA TRP A 74 15.58 9.55 3.16
C TRP A 74 16.40 9.33 1.89
N GLY A 75 17.42 10.15 1.64
CA GLY A 75 18.27 10.05 0.46
C GLY A 75 19.42 9.05 0.59
N ARG A 76 19.60 8.34 1.73
CA ARG A 76 20.75 7.49 1.98
C ARG A 76 20.84 6.28 1.06
N PHE A 77 19.71 5.70 0.71
CA PHE A 77 19.61 4.55 -0.15
C PHE A 77 18.57 4.78 -1.25
N GLN A 78 18.83 4.22 -2.42
CA GLN A 78 17.92 4.20 -3.54
C GLN A 78 17.30 2.81 -3.70
N SER A 79 16.08 2.74 -4.25
CA SER A 79 15.50 1.45 -4.64
C SER A 79 16.40 0.74 -5.63
N GLU A 80 16.48 -0.59 -5.50
CA GLU A 80 17.26 -1.49 -6.37
C GLU A 80 18.78 -1.29 -6.30
N GLN A 81 19.26 -0.46 -5.36
CA GLN A 81 20.67 -0.28 -5.11
C GLN A 81 21.25 -1.51 -4.41
N ILE A 82 22.42 -1.97 -4.87
CA ILE A 82 23.19 -3.03 -4.22
C ILE A 82 24.33 -2.39 -3.41
N CYS A 83 24.33 -2.60 -2.10
CA CYS A 83 25.27 -1.97 -1.17
C CYS A 83 26.01 -3.01 -0.34
N ARG A 84 27.29 -2.78 -0.05
CA ARG A 84 28.04 -3.52 0.98
C ARG A 84 27.92 -2.78 2.30
N LEU A 85 27.42 -3.48 3.32
CA LEU A 85 27.07 -2.92 4.61
C LEU A 85 27.69 -3.74 5.74
N LYS A 86 27.97 -3.10 6.88
CA LYS A 86 28.07 -3.79 8.17
C LYS A 86 26.78 -3.62 8.93
N ILE A 87 26.25 -4.71 9.43
CA ILE A 87 25.00 -4.74 10.17
C ILE A 87 25.17 -5.44 11.51
N ARG A 88 24.30 -5.10 12.48
CA ARG A 88 24.24 -5.76 13.79
C ARG A 88 22.83 -6.27 14.05
N ARG A 89 22.74 -7.44 14.60
CA ARG A 89 21.45 -8.07 14.93
C ARG A 89 20.83 -7.39 16.15
N MET A 90 19.51 -7.19 16.13
CA MET A 90 18.78 -6.75 17.32
C MET A 90 18.87 -7.81 18.41
N LYS A 91 19.08 -7.40 19.68
CA LYS A 91 19.08 -8.29 20.84
C LYS A 91 17.71 -8.89 21.06
N GLU A 92 17.67 -10.13 21.53
CA GLU A 92 16.41 -10.89 21.72
C GLU A 92 15.42 -10.17 22.65
N GLU A 93 15.92 -9.51 23.68
CA GLU A 93 15.09 -8.78 24.65
C GLU A 93 14.29 -7.63 24.02
N TRP A 94 14.84 -6.97 22.99
CA TRP A 94 14.18 -5.89 22.24
C TRP A 94 13.34 -6.40 21.07
N ALA A 95 13.72 -7.54 20.50
CA ALA A 95 13.00 -8.17 19.39
C ALA A 95 11.72 -8.89 19.83
N LYS A 96 11.54 -9.12 21.12
CA LYS A 96 10.41 -9.86 21.66
C LYS A 96 9.07 -9.19 21.38
N GLY A 97 8.23 -9.90 20.62
CA GLY A 97 6.92 -9.39 20.19
C GLY A 97 6.90 -8.68 18.83
N LEU A 98 8.05 -8.48 18.19
CA LEU A 98 8.13 -7.98 16.83
C LEU A 98 7.84 -9.08 15.82
N VAL A 99 7.16 -8.73 14.72
CA VAL A 99 6.88 -9.66 13.61
C VAL A 99 8.15 -10.00 12.84
N ALA A 100 9.05 -9.02 12.71
CA ALA A 100 10.38 -9.18 12.10
C ALA A 100 11.42 -8.54 13.02
N TRP A 101 12.60 -9.19 13.12
CA TRP A 101 13.71 -8.67 13.92
C TRP A 101 14.58 -7.80 13.00
N PRO A 102 14.61 -6.49 13.19
CA PRO A 102 15.43 -5.62 12.36
C PRO A 102 16.90 -5.80 12.69
N TRP A 103 17.73 -5.39 11.72
CA TRP A 103 19.15 -5.21 11.87
C TRP A 103 19.46 -3.72 11.90
N CYS A 104 20.47 -3.27 12.59
CA CYS A 104 20.94 -1.91 12.38
C CYS A 104 22.12 -1.88 11.41
N ILE A 105 22.17 -0.81 10.62
CA ILE A 105 23.32 -0.49 9.77
C ILE A 105 24.34 0.26 10.62
N SER A 106 25.50 -0.32 10.85
CA SER A 106 26.60 0.34 11.54
C SER A 106 27.52 1.09 10.58
N GLU A 107 27.70 0.58 9.35
CA GLU A 107 28.56 1.20 8.34
C GLU A 107 28.04 0.91 6.93
N VAL A 108 28.15 1.89 6.03
CA VAL A 108 28.04 1.68 4.56
C VAL A 108 29.48 1.55 4.03
N VAL A 109 29.90 0.33 3.78
CA VAL A 109 31.26 0.03 3.30
C VAL A 109 31.43 0.47 1.85
N LYS A 110 30.41 0.19 1.02
CA LYS A 110 30.37 0.57 -0.38
C LYS A 110 28.93 0.77 -0.85
N ALA A 111 28.63 1.94 -1.38
CA ALA A 111 27.28 2.31 -1.77
C ALA A 111 26.77 1.62 -3.05
N ASN A 112 27.69 1.23 -3.95
CA ASN A 112 27.35 0.48 -5.17
C ASN A 112 28.31 -0.70 -5.27
N GLU A 113 27.78 -1.91 -5.11
CA GLU A 113 28.53 -3.16 -5.14
C GLU A 113 28.10 -3.99 -6.34
N ASP A 114 29.04 -4.67 -6.97
CA ASP A 114 28.73 -5.67 -8.00
C ASP A 114 28.53 -7.03 -7.32
N CYS A 115 27.31 -7.57 -7.42
CA CYS A 115 26.94 -8.85 -6.82
C CYS A 115 25.99 -9.61 -7.76
N PRO A 116 26.53 -10.54 -8.57
CA PRO A 116 25.75 -11.29 -9.55
C PRO A 116 24.57 -12.06 -8.95
N GLU A 117 24.72 -12.57 -7.72
CA GLU A 117 23.68 -13.29 -7.01
C GLU A 117 22.46 -12.39 -6.72
N LEU A 118 22.71 -11.14 -6.31
CA LEU A 118 21.65 -10.17 -6.04
C LEU A 118 21.10 -9.55 -7.33
N GLN A 119 21.91 -9.42 -8.37
CA GLN A 119 21.42 -9.05 -9.70
C GLN A 119 20.43 -10.09 -10.22
N ALA A 120 20.71 -11.38 -10.05
CA ALA A 120 19.76 -12.44 -10.42
C ALA A 120 18.45 -12.36 -9.63
N VAL A 121 18.50 -11.96 -8.34
CA VAL A 121 17.29 -11.71 -7.52
C VAL A 121 16.48 -10.53 -8.09
N LEU A 122 17.17 -9.45 -8.47
CA LEU A 122 16.53 -8.28 -9.07
C LEU A 122 15.87 -8.61 -10.42
N ASP A 123 16.59 -9.36 -11.27
CA ASP A 123 16.07 -9.80 -12.57
C ASP A 123 14.82 -10.68 -12.41
N GLU A 124 14.78 -11.55 -11.39
CA GLU A 124 13.57 -12.33 -11.06
C GLU A 124 12.45 -11.45 -10.48
N TYR A 125 12.82 -10.46 -9.66
CA TYR A 125 11.87 -9.50 -9.12
C TYR A 125 11.19 -8.69 -10.23
N HIS A 126 11.90 -8.32 -11.29
CA HIS A 126 11.35 -7.56 -12.42
C HIS A 126 10.43 -8.40 -13.33
N LYS A 127 10.44 -9.72 -13.24
CA LYS A 127 9.52 -10.52 -14.04
C LYS A 127 8.08 -10.24 -13.66
N PRO A 128 7.22 -9.92 -14.65
CA PRO A 128 5.82 -9.65 -14.36
C PRO A 128 5.11 -10.93 -13.88
N VAL A 129 4.25 -10.77 -12.89
CA VAL A 129 3.35 -11.82 -12.43
C VAL A 129 1.97 -11.52 -12.99
N VAL A 130 1.58 -12.23 -14.03
CA VAL A 130 0.31 -12.03 -14.74
C VAL A 130 -0.58 -13.24 -14.52
N ILE A 131 -1.85 -13.00 -14.24
CA ILE A 131 -2.89 -14.02 -14.17
C ILE A 131 -3.92 -13.75 -15.27
N GLN A 132 -4.14 -14.75 -16.14
CA GLN A 132 -5.27 -14.77 -17.06
C GLN A 132 -6.44 -15.43 -16.34
N ASP A 133 -7.43 -14.63 -15.98
CA ASP A 133 -8.62 -15.10 -15.28
C ASP A 133 -9.84 -15.03 -16.21
N GLU A 134 -10.61 -16.12 -16.31
CA GLU A 134 -11.75 -16.24 -17.23
C GLU A 134 -12.85 -15.19 -16.98
N VAL A 135 -12.97 -14.67 -15.76
CA VAL A 135 -14.01 -13.72 -15.34
C VAL A 135 -13.47 -12.32 -15.18
N LEU A 136 -12.29 -12.19 -14.57
CA LEU A 136 -11.67 -10.89 -14.24
C LEU A 136 -10.75 -10.37 -15.36
N GLY A 137 -10.49 -11.19 -16.40
CA GLY A 137 -9.56 -10.86 -17.48
C GLY A 137 -8.10 -10.98 -17.05
N GLU A 138 -7.25 -10.22 -17.71
CA GLU A 138 -5.83 -10.13 -17.36
C GLU A 138 -5.64 -9.22 -16.16
N ILE A 139 -4.97 -9.74 -15.13
CA ILE A 139 -4.58 -8.98 -13.95
C ILE A 139 -3.08 -9.16 -13.70
N THR A 140 -2.38 -8.06 -13.39
CA THR A 140 -0.93 -8.03 -13.19
C THR A 140 -0.60 -7.60 -11.77
N LEU A 141 0.33 -8.31 -11.11
CA LEU A 141 0.75 -7.99 -9.75
C LEU A 141 1.66 -6.76 -9.73
N ASP A 142 1.20 -5.69 -9.09
CA ASP A 142 2.07 -4.64 -8.60
C ASP A 142 2.70 -5.08 -7.27
N LYS A 143 4.00 -5.37 -7.31
CA LYS A 143 4.73 -5.87 -6.14
C LYS A 143 4.95 -4.79 -5.07
N ASN A 144 4.95 -3.51 -5.47
CA ASN A 144 5.14 -2.39 -4.55
C ASN A 144 3.93 -2.20 -3.65
N TYR A 145 2.72 -2.37 -4.22
CA TYR A 145 1.46 -2.24 -3.50
C TYR A 145 0.89 -3.59 -3.03
N SER A 146 1.52 -4.71 -3.44
CA SER A 146 1.03 -6.06 -3.16
C SER A 146 -0.44 -6.22 -3.61
N ALA A 147 -0.74 -5.75 -4.80
CA ALA A 147 -2.07 -5.77 -5.39
C ALA A 147 -2.02 -6.27 -6.85
N PHE A 148 -2.99 -7.09 -7.24
CA PHE A 148 -3.22 -7.35 -8.65
C PHE A 148 -4.11 -6.27 -9.22
N GLU A 149 -3.64 -5.61 -10.27
CA GLU A 149 -4.34 -4.55 -10.99
C GLU A 149 -4.89 -5.07 -12.32
N GLY A 150 -6.08 -4.62 -12.69
CA GLY A 150 -6.72 -4.95 -13.96
C GLY A 150 -7.97 -4.10 -14.21
N GLU A 151 -8.74 -4.49 -15.21
CA GLU A 151 -10.00 -3.84 -15.56
C GLU A 151 -11.12 -4.90 -15.68
N ILE A 152 -12.29 -4.61 -15.14
CA ILE A 152 -13.47 -5.47 -15.22
C ILE A 152 -14.66 -4.74 -15.84
N LYS A 153 -15.64 -5.50 -16.29
CA LYS A 153 -16.96 -4.99 -16.70
C LYS A 153 -17.93 -5.04 -15.53
N TRP A 154 -18.12 -3.91 -14.85
CA TRP A 154 -19.10 -3.76 -13.79
C TRP A 154 -20.39 -3.19 -14.35
N CYS A 155 -21.47 -3.96 -14.33
CA CYS A 155 -22.77 -3.58 -14.92
C CYS A 155 -22.61 -2.99 -16.35
N GLY A 156 -21.70 -3.57 -17.17
CA GLY A 156 -21.42 -3.16 -18.54
C GLY A 156 -20.43 -1.99 -18.72
N LYS A 157 -20.00 -1.33 -17.65
CA LYS A 157 -19.00 -0.25 -17.68
C LYS A 157 -17.61 -0.78 -17.33
N ASN A 158 -16.57 -0.17 -17.89
CA ASN A 158 -15.18 -0.45 -17.49
C ASN A 158 -14.92 0.16 -16.12
N VAL A 159 -14.38 -0.65 -15.22
CA VAL A 159 -14.06 -0.28 -13.84
C VAL A 159 -12.68 -0.85 -13.52
N SER A 160 -11.81 -0.05 -12.93
CA SER A 160 -10.50 -0.50 -12.45
C SER A 160 -10.69 -1.50 -11.29
N LEU A 161 -9.94 -2.58 -11.32
CA LEU A 161 -9.94 -3.61 -10.28
C LEU A 161 -8.59 -3.64 -9.58
N SER A 162 -8.60 -3.57 -8.25
CA SER A 162 -7.43 -3.80 -7.40
C SER A 162 -7.71 -4.94 -6.43
N LEU A 163 -6.85 -5.96 -6.43
CA LEU A 163 -6.95 -7.10 -5.52
C LEU A 163 -5.79 -7.07 -4.54
N GLU A 164 -6.02 -6.55 -3.34
CA GLU A 164 -5.03 -6.48 -2.27
C GLU A 164 -4.73 -7.87 -1.71
N VAL A 165 -3.49 -8.28 -1.83
CA VAL A 165 -3.04 -9.64 -1.51
C VAL A 165 -1.73 -9.61 -0.72
N ASN A 166 -1.34 -10.76 -0.17
CA ASN A 166 0.05 -11.00 0.17
C ASN A 166 0.74 -11.54 -1.09
N ALA A 167 1.71 -10.79 -1.61
CA ALA A 167 2.40 -11.08 -2.88
C ALA A 167 3.05 -12.48 -2.90
N GLU A 168 3.46 -13.01 -1.75
CA GLU A 168 4.09 -14.33 -1.63
C GLU A 168 3.08 -15.46 -1.37
N SER A 169 1.79 -15.14 -1.18
CA SER A 169 0.77 -16.10 -0.76
C SER A 169 -0.27 -16.38 -1.84
N LYS A 170 -0.08 -17.42 -2.65
CA LYS A 170 -1.08 -17.87 -3.64
C LYS A 170 -2.49 -18.10 -3.06
N PRO A 171 -2.66 -18.61 -1.81
CA PRO A 171 -3.98 -18.67 -1.19
C PRO A 171 -4.62 -17.27 -0.95
N SER A 172 -3.82 -16.24 -0.68
CA SER A 172 -4.29 -14.86 -0.60
C SER A 172 -4.86 -14.40 -1.95
N TRP A 173 -4.15 -14.65 -3.05
CA TRP A 173 -4.58 -14.35 -4.43
C TRP A 173 -5.91 -15.01 -4.78
N THR A 174 -6.04 -16.29 -4.44
CA THR A 174 -7.27 -17.04 -4.70
C THR A 174 -8.47 -16.49 -3.96
N ARG A 175 -8.28 -16.08 -2.67
CA ARG A 175 -9.38 -15.49 -1.88
C ARG A 175 -9.84 -14.16 -2.44
N ALA A 176 -8.92 -13.24 -2.75
CA ALA A 176 -9.27 -11.93 -3.32
C ALA A 176 -10.03 -12.07 -4.64
N ARG A 177 -9.51 -12.91 -5.58
CA ARG A 177 -10.19 -13.21 -6.86
C ARG A 177 -11.57 -13.82 -6.64
N SER A 178 -11.71 -14.77 -5.73
CA SER A 178 -13.01 -15.39 -5.43
C SER A 178 -14.03 -14.37 -4.91
N THR A 179 -13.60 -13.41 -4.10
CA THR A 179 -14.45 -12.33 -3.61
C THR A 179 -14.89 -11.41 -4.76
N ALA A 180 -13.95 -10.95 -5.58
CA ALA A 180 -14.24 -10.10 -6.74
C ALA A 180 -15.23 -10.78 -7.71
N LYS A 181 -15.02 -12.06 -8.04
CA LYS A 181 -15.94 -12.82 -8.89
C LYS A 181 -17.37 -12.92 -8.34
N LYS A 182 -17.52 -13.09 -7.02
CA LYS A 182 -18.85 -13.12 -6.37
C LYS A 182 -19.54 -11.77 -6.42
N LEU A 183 -18.80 -10.69 -6.22
CA LEU A 183 -19.35 -9.34 -6.37
C LEU A 183 -19.78 -9.08 -7.82
N LEU A 184 -18.93 -9.46 -8.78
CA LEU A 184 -19.20 -9.28 -10.20
C LEU A 184 -20.39 -10.13 -10.70
N ALA A 185 -20.56 -11.33 -10.17
CA ALA A 185 -21.67 -12.22 -10.54
C ALA A 185 -23.07 -11.67 -10.16
N ASP A 186 -23.13 -10.74 -9.19
CA ASP A 186 -24.35 -10.09 -8.75
C ASP A 186 -24.17 -8.55 -8.72
N CYS A 187 -23.46 -8.03 -9.75
CA CYS A 187 -23.07 -6.63 -9.79
C CYS A 187 -24.25 -5.67 -9.77
N ASP A 188 -25.37 -6.00 -10.41
CA ASP A 188 -26.56 -5.13 -10.44
C ASP A 188 -27.15 -4.92 -9.04
N THR A 189 -27.21 -5.97 -8.23
CA THR A 189 -27.71 -5.90 -6.85
C THR A 189 -26.73 -5.09 -5.97
N TRP A 190 -25.43 -5.35 -6.11
CA TRP A 190 -24.42 -4.63 -5.34
C TRP A 190 -24.34 -3.16 -5.75
N ASP A 191 -24.32 -2.84 -7.04
CA ASP A 191 -24.24 -1.47 -7.56
C ASP A 191 -25.42 -0.64 -7.04
N LYS A 192 -26.65 -1.18 -7.17
CA LYS A 192 -27.84 -0.52 -6.65
C LYS A 192 -27.75 -0.26 -5.15
N ALA A 193 -27.41 -1.28 -4.36
CA ALA A 193 -27.31 -1.13 -2.91
C ALA A 193 -26.22 -0.14 -2.47
N MET A 194 -25.07 -0.12 -3.17
CA MET A 194 -23.98 0.83 -2.90
C MET A 194 -24.43 2.27 -3.18
N ARG A 195 -25.11 2.51 -4.30
CA ARG A 195 -25.63 3.85 -4.65
C ARG A 195 -26.71 4.31 -3.68
N GLU A 196 -27.62 3.44 -3.27
CA GLU A 196 -28.65 3.75 -2.28
C GLU A 196 -28.01 4.10 -0.92
N LEU A 197 -27.00 3.36 -0.48
CA LEU A 197 -26.31 3.68 0.77
C LEU A 197 -25.53 5.00 0.67
N ALA A 198 -24.83 5.26 -0.44
CA ALA A 198 -24.13 6.51 -0.68
C ALA A 198 -25.12 7.69 -0.67
N ALA A 199 -26.23 7.58 -1.39
CA ALA A 199 -27.26 8.60 -1.43
C ALA A 199 -27.83 8.89 -0.05
N LYS A 200 -28.22 7.86 0.68
CA LYS A 200 -28.75 8.00 2.05
C LYS A 200 -27.79 8.73 2.98
N ASN A 201 -26.48 8.47 2.86
CA ASN A 201 -25.49 9.03 3.77
C ASN A 201 -25.00 10.42 3.35
N LEU A 202 -25.05 10.76 2.06
CA LEU A 202 -24.28 11.89 1.52
C LEU A 202 -25.14 12.97 0.85
N THR A 203 -26.45 12.76 0.62
CA THR A 203 -27.30 13.75 -0.08
C THR A 203 -27.37 15.10 0.65
N GLU A 204 -27.50 15.09 1.97
CA GLU A 204 -27.47 16.33 2.76
C GLU A 204 -26.13 17.06 2.61
N LEU A 205 -25.03 16.32 2.69
CA LEU A 205 -23.69 16.87 2.52
C LEU A 205 -23.49 17.43 1.11
N ALA A 206 -23.92 16.71 0.07
CA ALA A 206 -23.84 17.18 -1.32
C ALA A 206 -24.62 18.49 -1.52
N ASN A 207 -25.83 18.59 -0.98
CA ASN A 207 -26.61 19.84 -1.05
C ASN A 207 -25.90 21.00 -0.33
N ASN A 208 -25.26 20.74 0.81
CA ASN A 208 -24.48 21.75 1.53
C ASN A 208 -23.29 22.22 0.70
N TRP A 209 -22.54 21.31 0.07
CA TRP A 209 -21.39 21.66 -0.76
C TRP A 209 -21.82 22.47 -1.99
N LEU A 210 -22.84 22.00 -2.71
CA LEU A 210 -23.37 22.68 -3.90
C LEU A 210 -23.93 24.07 -3.59
N SER A 211 -24.41 24.32 -2.36
CA SER A 211 -24.88 25.63 -1.94
C SER A 211 -23.76 26.62 -1.58
N GLN A 212 -22.55 26.11 -1.31
CA GLN A 212 -21.38 26.89 -0.89
C GLN A 212 -20.35 27.03 -2.03
N ASP A 213 -20.61 26.49 -3.21
CA ASP A 213 -19.72 26.60 -4.36
C ASP A 213 -19.72 28.03 -4.89
N GLU A 214 -18.67 28.79 -4.57
CA GLU A 214 -18.52 30.19 -5.00
C GLU A 214 -18.10 30.29 -6.48
N GLU A 215 -17.45 29.26 -7.03
CA GLU A 215 -17.01 29.26 -8.44
C GLU A 215 -18.14 28.93 -9.39
N ASN A 216 -19.05 28.05 -8.99
CA ASN A 216 -20.26 27.66 -9.74
C ASN A 216 -21.49 27.76 -8.86
N PRO A 217 -21.92 28.99 -8.50
CA PRO A 217 -23.04 29.16 -7.57
C PRO A 217 -24.31 28.57 -8.17
N ARG A 218 -24.93 27.67 -7.39
CA ARG A 218 -26.21 27.08 -7.75
C ARG A 218 -27.28 28.17 -7.80
N ASP A 219 -28.13 28.13 -8.83
CA ASP A 219 -29.28 28.99 -8.91
C ASP A 219 -30.16 28.76 -7.65
N PRO A 220 -30.48 29.82 -6.86
CA PRO A 220 -31.32 29.72 -5.66
C PRO A 220 -32.70 29.12 -5.90
N GLU A 221 -33.20 29.16 -7.15
CA GLU A 221 -34.49 28.56 -7.53
C GLU A 221 -34.38 27.06 -7.86
N THR A 222 -33.15 26.49 -7.90
CA THR A 222 -32.93 25.06 -8.18
C THR A 222 -33.27 24.24 -6.93
N ASP A 223 -34.13 23.28 -7.05
CA ASP A 223 -34.46 22.34 -5.96
C ASP A 223 -33.23 21.57 -5.49
N PRO A 224 -33.10 21.28 -4.17
CA PRO A 224 -32.06 20.39 -3.66
C PRO A 224 -32.10 19.03 -4.36
N ILE A 225 -30.92 18.44 -4.60
CA ILE A 225 -30.85 17.07 -5.15
C ILE A 225 -31.43 16.08 -4.15
N THR A 226 -32.14 15.09 -4.67
CA THR A 226 -32.73 14.00 -3.90
C THR A 226 -31.73 12.82 -3.77
N GLU A 227 -32.04 11.89 -2.85
CA GLU A 227 -31.27 10.63 -2.75
C GLU A 227 -31.29 9.85 -4.08
N GLU A 228 -32.46 9.83 -4.76
CA GLU A 228 -32.59 9.15 -6.06
C GLU A 228 -31.72 9.80 -7.13
N GLU A 229 -31.62 11.12 -7.13
CA GLU A 229 -30.80 11.86 -8.08
C GLU A 229 -29.31 11.62 -7.79
N LEU A 230 -28.86 11.70 -6.54
CA LEU A 230 -27.48 11.40 -6.18
C LEU A 230 -27.11 9.97 -6.58
N ALA A 231 -27.94 8.99 -6.23
CA ALA A 231 -27.72 7.59 -6.60
C ALA A 231 -27.61 7.38 -8.11
N ARG A 232 -28.34 8.14 -8.92
CA ARG A 232 -28.28 8.09 -10.39
C ARG A 232 -27.01 8.74 -10.95
N ARG A 233 -26.54 9.83 -10.35
CA ARG A 233 -25.41 10.63 -10.84
C ARG A 233 -24.07 9.98 -10.58
N ILE A 234 -23.85 9.36 -9.42
CA ILE A 234 -22.56 8.73 -9.13
C ILE A 234 -22.27 7.52 -10.04
N SER A 235 -21.03 7.30 -10.40
CA SER A 235 -20.60 6.25 -11.33
C SER A 235 -19.34 5.53 -10.82
N MET A 236 -19.42 4.21 -10.62
CA MET A 236 -18.26 3.45 -10.14
C MET A 236 -17.09 3.58 -11.11
N THR A 237 -15.91 3.88 -10.57
CA THR A 237 -14.64 4.03 -11.29
C THR A 237 -13.65 2.94 -10.92
N SER A 238 -13.66 2.50 -9.64
CA SER A 238 -12.78 1.43 -9.21
C SER A 238 -13.37 0.58 -8.09
N LEU A 239 -12.90 -0.67 -8.01
CA LEU A 239 -13.25 -1.63 -6.97
C LEU A 239 -11.97 -2.24 -6.41
N SER A 240 -11.68 -1.99 -5.13
CA SER A 240 -10.62 -2.66 -4.38
C SER A 240 -11.18 -3.80 -3.54
N VAL A 241 -10.53 -4.97 -3.58
CA VAL A 241 -10.96 -6.17 -2.84
C VAL A 241 -9.78 -6.75 -2.09
N THR A 242 -9.92 -6.93 -0.78
CA THR A 242 -8.89 -7.54 0.05
C THR A 242 -8.97 -9.07 0.07
N SER A 243 -7.86 -9.72 0.36
CA SER A 243 -7.84 -11.18 0.59
C SER A 243 -8.62 -11.62 1.84
N GLY A 244 -8.99 -10.69 2.71
CA GLY A 244 -9.87 -10.88 3.86
C GLY A 244 -11.36 -10.89 3.52
N GLY A 245 -11.73 -10.56 2.28
CA GLY A 245 -13.11 -10.52 1.80
C GLY A 245 -13.84 -9.20 2.02
N SER A 246 -13.13 -8.14 2.43
CA SER A 246 -13.64 -6.77 2.42
C SER A 246 -13.45 -6.15 1.04
N PHE A 247 -14.23 -5.12 0.74
CA PHE A 247 -14.08 -4.34 -0.48
C PHE A 247 -14.36 -2.85 -0.23
N THR A 248 -13.81 -2.02 -1.10
CA THR A 248 -14.07 -0.59 -1.24
C THR A 248 -14.41 -0.31 -2.69
N ALA A 249 -15.56 0.29 -2.92
CA ALA A 249 -15.97 0.78 -4.24
C ALA A 249 -15.84 2.30 -4.27
N TRP A 250 -15.22 2.82 -5.33
CA TRP A 250 -14.99 4.24 -5.56
C TRP A 250 -15.90 4.71 -6.69
N PHE A 251 -16.56 5.84 -6.48
CA PHE A 251 -17.47 6.43 -7.45
C PHE A 251 -17.04 7.85 -7.77
N ASP A 252 -17.03 8.18 -9.05
CA ASP A 252 -17.09 9.56 -9.51
C ASP A 252 -18.40 10.18 -9.03
N CYS A 253 -18.32 11.39 -8.52
CA CYS A 253 -19.43 12.09 -7.90
C CYS A 253 -20.04 13.20 -8.78
N ASP A 254 -19.67 13.29 -10.07
CA ASP A 254 -20.22 14.28 -11.01
C ASP A 254 -20.13 15.71 -10.42
N GLU A 255 -18.94 16.08 -9.91
CA GLU A 255 -18.60 17.39 -9.31
C GLU A 255 -19.42 17.79 -8.06
N MET A 256 -20.30 16.93 -7.54
CA MET A 256 -21.08 17.24 -6.34
C MET A 256 -20.23 17.45 -5.08
N PHE A 257 -18.99 16.94 -5.07
CA PHE A 257 -18.05 17.06 -3.97
C PHE A 257 -16.68 17.56 -4.49
N THR A 258 -16.69 18.43 -5.50
CA THR A 258 -15.48 18.95 -6.15
C THR A 258 -14.60 17.80 -6.72
N ASP A 259 -13.35 17.69 -6.29
CA ASP A 259 -12.37 16.67 -6.70
C ASP A 259 -12.37 15.40 -5.83
N HIS A 260 -13.28 15.31 -4.85
CA HIS A 260 -13.39 14.14 -3.98
C HIS A 260 -14.19 13.02 -4.64
N ALA A 261 -13.88 11.78 -4.29
CA ALA A 261 -14.62 10.60 -4.70
C ALA A 261 -15.60 10.16 -3.59
N VAL A 262 -16.72 9.56 -3.99
CA VAL A 262 -17.58 8.83 -3.07
C VAL A 262 -17.04 7.41 -2.90
N THR A 263 -16.87 6.97 -1.67
CA THR A 263 -16.41 5.63 -1.31
C THR A 263 -17.47 4.84 -0.58
N VAL A 264 -17.63 3.56 -0.93
CA VAL A 264 -18.53 2.63 -0.26
C VAL A 264 -17.78 1.40 0.22
N TYR A 265 -17.86 1.11 1.51
CA TYR A 265 -17.18 0.00 2.16
C TYR A 265 -18.13 -1.14 2.44
N GLY A 266 -17.64 -2.36 2.25
CA GLY A 266 -18.43 -3.54 2.55
C GLY A 266 -17.64 -4.84 2.62
N SER A 267 -18.35 -5.93 2.78
CA SER A 267 -17.83 -7.29 2.63
C SER A 267 -18.95 -8.25 2.23
N LEU A 268 -18.62 -9.33 1.52
CA LEU A 268 -19.59 -10.36 1.17
C LEU A 268 -20.30 -10.96 2.38
N LYS A 269 -19.61 -11.04 3.52
CA LYS A 269 -20.15 -11.67 4.74
C LYS A 269 -21.09 -10.75 5.55
N LYS A 270 -20.77 -9.45 5.60
CA LYS A 270 -21.47 -8.49 6.49
C LYS A 270 -22.33 -7.48 5.73
N GLY A 271 -22.31 -7.53 4.38
CA GLY A 271 -22.98 -6.53 3.55
C GLY A 271 -22.24 -5.19 3.53
N LEU A 272 -22.93 -4.14 3.16
CA LEU A 272 -22.43 -2.76 3.15
C LEU A 272 -22.27 -2.21 4.57
N LYS A 273 -21.27 -1.38 4.78
CA LYS A 273 -20.93 -0.83 6.11
C LYS A 273 -21.13 0.68 6.20
N ALA A 274 -20.57 1.42 5.26
CA ALA A 274 -20.57 2.89 5.26
C ALA A 274 -20.34 3.43 3.86
N ALA A 275 -20.73 4.67 3.64
CA ALA A 275 -20.34 5.48 2.51
C ALA A 275 -19.79 6.82 3.02
N ASN A 276 -18.68 7.28 2.45
CA ASN A 276 -17.97 8.51 2.80
C ASN A 276 -17.54 9.26 1.52
N ILE A 277 -16.96 10.44 1.70
CA ILE A 277 -16.18 11.13 0.67
C ILE A 277 -14.70 11.04 1.02
N GLU A 278 -13.85 10.87 0.02
CA GLU A 278 -12.39 10.82 0.15
C GLU A 278 -11.73 11.55 -1.04
N GLY A 279 -10.66 12.30 -0.73
CA GLY A 279 -9.89 13.04 -1.72
C GLY A 279 -8.70 13.77 -1.08
#